data_5d5ab690f6e1f06e87970ee0967d1101
#
_entry.id   5d5ab690f6e1f06e87970ee0967d1101
#
_cell.length_a   1.000
_cell.length_b   1.000
_cell.length_c   1.000
_cell.angle_alpha   90.00
_cell.angle_beta   90.00
_cell.angle_gamma   90.00
#
_symmetry.space_group_name_H-M   'P 1'
#
loop_
_entity.id
_entity.type
_entity.pdbx_description
1 polymer ?
#
loop_
_entity_poly.entity_id
_entity_poly.type
_entity_poly.pdbx_seq_one_letter_code
_entity_poly.pdbx_strand_id
1 'polypeptide(L)'
;VTNTDVGFDFLRDNCVSNLNQTVLRPFNYCIIDEVDSVLIDEARTPLVLGQSESLQISKYQEADILASCLVVLEDFMVDSKLSQITLTDSGVFKLQSILGVKNLFDKKDPWIPYIINALKANYIFQKNKDYVVLGNKVCIVDEFTGRIMEDRRWNGGLHQAIEVKENVTVQPETQTIASITYQNFFTRYSKISGMTGT
;
A
#
# COMPACT_ATOMS: atom_id res chain seq x y z
N VAL A 1 -13.77 -28.28 3.04
CA VAL A 1 -12.87 -27.11 2.94
C VAL A 1 -13.75 -25.94 2.60
N THR A 2 -13.51 -24.78 3.19
CA THR A 2 -14.27 -23.58 2.83
C THR A 2 -13.77 -22.99 1.49
N ASN A 3 -14.65 -22.31 0.77
CA ASN A 3 -14.33 -21.60 -0.47
C ASN A 3 -13.20 -20.56 -0.24
N THR A 4 -13.26 -19.90 0.89
CA THR A 4 -12.27 -18.89 1.31
C THR A 4 -10.88 -19.50 1.52
N ASP A 5 -10.78 -20.62 2.25
CA ASP A 5 -9.48 -21.27 2.54
C ASP A 5 -8.80 -21.72 1.25
N VAL A 6 -9.53 -22.40 0.35
CA VAL A 6 -8.99 -22.87 -0.93
C VAL A 6 -8.56 -21.69 -1.81
N GLY A 7 -9.32 -20.62 -1.82
CA GLY A 7 -8.97 -19.41 -2.56
C GLY A 7 -7.71 -18.72 -2.02
N PHE A 8 -7.51 -18.68 -0.70
CA PHE A 8 -6.27 -18.16 -0.11
C PHE A 8 -5.08 -19.09 -0.34
N ASP A 9 -5.29 -20.42 -0.29
CA ASP A 9 -4.23 -21.36 -0.64
C ASP A 9 -3.78 -21.20 -2.10
N PHE A 10 -4.73 -20.97 -3.02
CA PHE A 10 -4.40 -20.64 -4.40
C PHE A 10 -3.55 -19.36 -4.51
N LEU A 11 -3.91 -18.29 -3.80
CA LEU A 11 -3.14 -17.06 -3.81
C LEU A 11 -1.73 -17.25 -3.24
N ARG A 12 -1.60 -18.04 -2.16
CA ARG A 12 -0.30 -18.36 -1.56
C ARG A 12 0.56 -19.20 -2.51
N ASP A 13 -0.01 -20.23 -3.13
CA ASP A 13 0.67 -21.09 -4.09
C ASP A 13 1.22 -20.32 -5.30
N ASN A 14 0.53 -19.25 -5.72
CA ASN A 14 1.03 -18.37 -6.79
C ASN A 14 2.14 -17.38 -6.33
N CYS A 15 2.35 -17.25 -5.03
CA CYS A 15 3.40 -16.39 -4.47
C CYS A 15 4.69 -17.16 -4.12
N VAL A 16 4.68 -18.50 -4.14
CA VAL A 16 5.86 -19.31 -3.81
C VAL A 16 6.83 -19.41 -4.99
N SER A 17 8.12 -19.45 -4.67
CA SER A 17 9.19 -19.56 -5.67
C SER A 17 9.52 -21.00 -6.07
N ASN A 18 9.02 -21.98 -5.31
CA ASN A 18 9.34 -23.40 -5.52
C ASN A 18 8.04 -24.23 -5.55
N LEU A 19 7.87 -25.04 -6.60
CA LEU A 19 6.70 -25.91 -6.77
C LEU A 19 6.50 -26.91 -5.62
N ASN A 20 7.56 -27.30 -4.92
CA ASN A 20 7.46 -28.21 -3.77
C ASN A 20 6.75 -27.57 -2.56
N GLN A 21 6.53 -26.27 -2.59
CA GLN A 21 5.85 -25.51 -1.53
C GLN A 21 4.36 -25.32 -1.83
N THR A 22 3.88 -25.73 -3.02
CA THR A 22 2.46 -25.64 -3.36
C THR A 22 1.65 -26.70 -2.62
N VAL A 23 0.48 -26.31 -2.16
CA VAL A 23 -0.43 -27.14 -1.36
C VAL A 23 -1.56 -27.72 -2.22
N LEU A 24 -1.98 -26.98 -3.24
CA LEU A 24 -3.13 -27.34 -4.05
C LEU A 24 -2.79 -28.40 -5.08
N ARG A 25 -3.76 -29.31 -5.27
CA ARG A 25 -3.72 -30.33 -6.34
C ARG A 25 -4.20 -29.72 -7.67
N PRO A 26 -3.94 -30.39 -8.81
CA PRO A 26 -4.48 -29.96 -10.10
C PRO A 26 -6.00 -29.79 -10.10
N PHE A 27 -6.49 -28.71 -10.72
CA PHE A 27 -7.90 -28.32 -10.74
C PHE A 27 -8.73 -29.14 -11.72
N ASN A 28 -8.98 -30.41 -11.39
CA ASN A 28 -9.72 -31.32 -12.27
C ASN A 28 -11.25 -31.21 -12.10
N TYR A 29 -11.73 -31.31 -10.88
CA TYR A 29 -13.15 -31.33 -10.58
C TYR A 29 -13.42 -30.78 -9.17
N CYS A 30 -14.47 -29.95 -9.02
CA CYS A 30 -14.96 -29.52 -7.73
C CYS A 30 -16.50 -29.58 -7.65
N ILE A 31 -16.99 -29.77 -6.45
CA ILE A 31 -18.40 -29.64 -6.08
C ILE A 31 -18.50 -28.46 -5.11
N ILE A 32 -19.33 -27.48 -5.47
CA ILE A 32 -19.52 -26.27 -4.68
C ILE A 32 -20.88 -26.39 -4.02
N ASP A 33 -20.92 -26.32 -2.69
CA ASP A 33 -22.14 -26.19 -1.92
C ASP A 33 -22.53 -24.73 -1.83
N GLU A 34 -23.82 -24.44 -1.78
CA GLU A 34 -24.38 -23.08 -1.85
C GLU A 34 -23.82 -22.29 -3.04
N VAL A 35 -23.86 -22.92 -4.22
CA VAL A 35 -23.21 -22.41 -5.44
C VAL A 35 -23.76 -21.07 -5.90
N ASP A 36 -25.02 -20.77 -5.64
CA ASP A 36 -25.66 -19.48 -5.91
C ASP A 36 -25.05 -18.36 -5.07
N SER A 37 -24.84 -18.58 -3.78
CA SER A 37 -24.11 -17.61 -2.95
C SER A 37 -22.67 -17.41 -3.45
N VAL A 38 -21.94 -18.47 -3.70
CA VAL A 38 -20.52 -18.39 -4.04
C VAL A 38 -20.27 -17.83 -5.44
N LEU A 39 -21.04 -18.24 -6.46
CA LEU A 39 -20.79 -17.89 -7.87
C LEU A 39 -21.71 -16.77 -8.41
N ILE A 40 -22.70 -16.33 -7.65
CA ILE A 40 -23.59 -15.23 -8.03
C ILE A 40 -23.44 -14.08 -7.04
N ASP A 41 -23.83 -14.27 -5.77
CA ASP A 41 -23.86 -13.17 -4.80
C ASP A 41 -22.45 -12.65 -4.47
N GLU A 42 -21.51 -13.54 -4.21
CA GLU A 42 -20.12 -13.22 -3.87
C GLU A 42 -19.15 -13.33 -5.06
N ALA A 43 -19.65 -13.59 -6.26
CA ALA A 43 -18.83 -13.91 -7.44
C ALA A 43 -17.71 -12.89 -7.72
N ARG A 44 -17.99 -11.61 -7.50
CA ARG A 44 -17.08 -10.48 -7.75
C ARG A 44 -16.34 -10.02 -6.51
N THR A 45 -16.62 -10.59 -5.35
CA THR A 45 -15.88 -10.27 -4.11
C THR A 45 -14.46 -10.78 -4.24
N PRO A 46 -13.43 -9.92 -4.18
CA PRO A 46 -12.06 -10.35 -4.30
C PRO A 46 -11.55 -10.92 -2.98
N LEU A 47 -10.92 -12.08 -3.05
CA LEU A 47 -9.98 -12.54 -2.03
C LEU A 47 -8.69 -11.78 -2.23
N VAL A 48 -8.18 -11.14 -1.18
CA VAL A 48 -6.99 -10.29 -1.24
C VAL A 48 -5.95 -10.82 -0.26
N LEU A 49 -4.80 -11.23 -0.79
CA LEU A 49 -3.64 -11.57 0.03
C LEU A 49 -2.81 -10.30 0.23
N GLY A 50 -2.81 -9.78 1.45
CA GLY A 50 -2.01 -8.64 1.86
C GLY A 50 -0.78 -9.06 2.64
N GLN A 51 0.32 -8.36 2.44
CA GLN A 51 1.49 -8.44 3.30
C GLN A 51 1.73 -7.07 3.93
N SER A 52 1.91 -7.07 5.25
CA SER A 52 2.38 -5.87 5.93
C SER A 52 3.88 -5.76 5.71
N GLU A 53 4.33 -4.68 5.10
CA GLU A 53 5.76 -4.39 5.05
C GLU A 53 6.31 -4.16 6.45
N SER A 54 7.55 -4.60 6.68
CA SER A 54 8.26 -4.25 7.90
C SER A 54 8.49 -2.73 7.91
N LEU A 55 7.78 -2.03 8.78
CA LEU A 55 7.89 -0.58 8.92
C LEU A 55 9.31 -0.20 9.34
N GLN A 56 9.99 0.51 8.47
CA GLN A 56 11.22 1.22 8.82
C GLN A 56 10.85 2.61 9.38
N ILE A 57 10.20 2.64 10.55
CA ILE A 57 9.73 3.91 11.19
C ILE A 57 10.89 4.89 11.33
N SER A 58 12.08 4.42 11.72
CA SER A 58 13.28 5.24 11.83
C SER A 58 13.59 6.00 10.55
N LYS A 59 13.42 5.36 9.40
CA LYS A 59 13.67 5.97 8.09
C LYS A 59 12.72 7.10 7.76
N TYR A 60 11.44 6.97 8.13
CA TYR A 60 10.48 8.08 7.98
C TYR A 60 10.82 9.25 8.89
N GLN A 61 11.22 8.98 10.14
CA GLN A 61 11.64 10.03 11.09
C GLN A 61 12.90 10.75 10.63
N GLU A 62 13.91 10.00 10.18
CA GLU A 62 15.13 10.58 9.61
C GLU A 62 14.82 11.39 8.34
N ALA A 63 13.94 10.90 7.46
CA ALA A 63 13.53 11.62 6.26
C ALA A 63 12.80 12.93 6.57
N ASP A 64 12.00 13.00 7.61
CA ASP A 64 11.34 14.24 8.03
C ASP A 64 12.36 15.26 8.56
N ILE A 65 13.34 14.82 9.35
CA ILE A 65 14.47 15.68 9.78
C ILE A 65 15.25 16.18 8.57
N LEU A 66 15.58 15.31 7.61
CA LEU A 66 16.29 15.68 6.39
C LEU A 66 15.49 16.67 5.54
N ALA A 67 14.19 16.47 5.42
CA ALA A 67 13.30 17.38 4.70
C ALA A 67 13.31 18.79 5.31
N SER A 68 13.41 18.90 6.63
CA SER A 68 13.50 20.19 7.32
C SER A 68 14.84 20.94 7.09
N CYS A 69 15.89 20.23 6.70
CA CYS A 69 17.20 20.82 6.37
C CYS A 69 17.28 21.38 4.93
N LEU A 70 16.29 21.08 4.09
CA LEU A 70 16.27 21.49 2.68
C LEU A 70 15.57 22.83 2.48
N VAL A 71 16.09 23.62 1.54
CA VAL A 71 15.57 24.97 1.23
C VAL A 71 14.80 24.93 -0.08
N VAL A 72 13.57 25.49 -0.06
CA VAL A 72 12.72 25.62 -1.24
C VAL A 72 13.42 26.49 -2.29
N LEU A 73 13.30 26.13 -3.58
CA LEU A 73 13.89 26.76 -4.76
C LEU A 73 15.41 26.55 -4.90
N GLU A 74 16.13 26.22 -3.86
CA GLU A 74 17.56 25.85 -3.93
C GLU A 74 17.73 24.34 -4.05
N ASP A 75 17.17 23.58 -3.08
CA ASP A 75 17.38 22.16 -2.94
C ASP A 75 16.24 21.34 -3.59
N PHE A 76 15.05 21.94 -3.70
CA PHE A 76 13.89 21.32 -4.35
C PHE A 76 12.88 22.34 -4.85
N MET A 77 12.08 21.91 -5.82
CA MET A 77 10.95 22.67 -6.39
C MET A 77 9.62 21.99 -6.06
N VAL A 78 8.61 22.80 -5.76
CA VAL A 78 7.25 22.35 -5.47
C VAL A 78 6.32 22.77 -6.60
N ASP A 79 5.70 21.80 -7.27
CA ASP A 79 4.58 22.04 -8.18
C ASP A 79 3.27 21.70 -7.48
N SER A 80 2.61 22.74 -6.97
CA SER A 80 1.34 22.58 -6.24
C SER A 80 0.19 22.12 -7.14
N LYS A 81 0.24 22.38 -8.46
CA LYS A 81 -0.82 21.98 -9.41
C LYS A 81 -0.76 20.49 -9.70
N LEU A 82 0.44 19.95 -9.82
CA LEU A 82 0.65 18.51 -10.08
C LEU A 82 0.87 17.71 -8.80
N SER A 83 0.87 18.35 -7.62
CA SER A 83 1.20 17.73 -6.34
C SER A 83 2.52 16.96 -6.39
N GLN A 84 3.52 17.56 -7.06
CA GLN A 84 4.84 16.96 -7.28
C GLN A 84 5.93 17.79 -6.62
N ILE A 85 6.96 17.07 -6.15
CA ILE A 85 8.21 17.66 -5.67
C ILE A 85 9.36 17.08 -6.47
N THR A 86 10.24 17.95 -6.94
CA THR A 86 11.43 17.59 -7.69
C THR A 86 12.66 18.10 -6.95
N LEU A 87 13.57 17.20 -6.60
CA LEU A 87 14.87 17.57 -6.03
C LEU A 87 15.76 18.16 -7.12
N THR A 88 16.53 19.20 -6.77
CA THR A 88 17.59 19.74 -7.61
C THR A 88 18.88 18.96 -7.40
N ASP A 89 19.86 19.15 -8.29
CA ASP A 89 21.19 18.55 -8.13
C ASP A 89 21.86 19.00 -6.82
N SER A 90 21.63 20.26 -6.41
CA SER A 90 22.11 20.79 -5.12
C SER A 90 21.50 20.02 -3.94
N GLY A 91 20.17 19.80 -3.95
CA GLY A 91 19.48 19.06 -2.92
C GLY A 91 19.92 17.61 -2.82
N VAL A 92 20.12 16.95 -3.97
CA VAL A 92 20.65 15.58 -4.03
C VAL A 92 22.04 15.52 -3.42
N PHE A 93 22.95 16.43 -3.80
CA PHE A 93 24.31 16.47 -3.27
C PHE A 93 24.36 16.73 -1.76
N LYS A 94 23.52 17.66 -1.28
CA LYS A 94 23.39 17.97 0.14
C LYS A 94 22.91 16.76 0.95
N LEU A 95 21.89 16.06 0.47
CA LEU A 95 21.37 14.85 1.10
C LEU A 95 22.39 13.72 1.14
N GLN A 96 23.13 13.51 0.04
CA GLN A 96 24.22 12.54 -0.02
C GLN A 96 25.30 12.84 1.01
N SER A 97 25.65 14.11 1.17
CA SER A 97 26.66 14.56 2.14
C SER A 97 26.20 14.34 3.59
N ILE A 98 24.93 14.61 3.89
CA ILE A 98 24.38 14.43 5.26
C ILE A 98 24.25 12.94 5.61
N LEU A 99 23.74 12.14 4.67
CA LEU A 99 23.54 10.70 4.87
C LEU A 99 24.83 9.87 4.75
N GLY A 100 25.89 10.43 4.19
CA GLY A 100 27.13 9.70 3.92
C GLY A 100 26.98 8.60 2.86
N VAL A 101 25.94 8.66 2.01
CA VAL A 101 25.67 7.67 0.98
C VAL A 101 26.09 8.18 -0.40
N LYS A 102 26.63 7.28 -1.23
CA LYS A 102 27.05 7.64 -2.60
C LYS A 102 25.88 7.74 -3.58
N ASN A 103 24.78 7.03 -3.31
CA ASN A 103 23.63 6.97 -4.21
C ASN A 103 22.31 6.89 -3.41
N LEU A 104 21.50 7.92 -3.53
CA LEU A 104 20.16 7.99 -2.91
C LEU A 104 19.13 7.08 -3.61
N PHE A 105 19.44 6.66 -4.85
CA PHE A 105 18.57 5.81 -5.67
C PHE A 105 18.92 4.33 -5.57
N ASP A 106 19.70 3.91 -4.57
CA ASP A 106 20.04 2.50 -4.41
C ASP A 106 18.77 1.66 -4.19
N LYS A 107 18.61 0.60 -5.01
CA LYS A 107 17.45 -0.28 -4.92
C LYS A 107 17.41 -1.08 -3.62
N LYS A 108 18.56 -1.31 -2.99
CA LYS A 108 18.65 -2.07 -1.73
C LYS A 108 18.29 -1.22 -0.52
N ASP A 109 18.59 0.07 -0.58
CA ASP A 109 18.35 1.02 0.49
C ASP A 109 17.88 2.38 -0.05
N PRO A 110 16.65 2.44 -0.62
CA PRO A 110 16.14 3.65 -1.25
C PRO A 110 15.84 4.72 -0.21
N TRP A 111 16.36 5.94 -0.41
CA TRP A 111 16.07 7.12 0.42
C TRP A 111 15.11 8.09 -0.23
N ILE A 112 15.14 8.18 -1.55
CA ILE A 112 14.36 9.15 -2.33
C ILE A 112 12.85 9.08 -2.05
N PRO A 113 12.19 7.92 -2.01
CA PRO A 113 10.76 7.86 -1.74
C PRO A 113 10.39 8.44 -0.38
N TYR A 114 11.19 8.17 0.65
CA TYR A 114 10.97 8.67 2.01
C TYR A 114 11.11 10.19 2.09
N ILE A 115 12.18 10.73 1.50
CA ILE A 115 12.46 12.17 1.48
C ILE A 115 11.39 12.92 0.69
N ILE A 116 11.02 12.44 -0.50
CA ILE A 116 9.97 13.06 -1.31
C ILE A 116 8.62 13.04 -0.57
N ASN A 117 8.28 11.94 0.12
CA ASN A 117 7.05 11.86 0.90
C ASN A 117 7.09 12.80 2.11
N ALA A 118 8.21 12.93 2.81
CA ALA A 118 8.38 13.89 3.90
C ALA A 118 8.22 15.34 3.40
N LEU A 119 8.82 15.68 2.26
CA LEU A 119 8.65 16.98 1.63
C LEU A 119 7.20 17.24 1.20
N LYS A 120 6.53 16.24 0.58
CA LYS A 120 5.10 16.35 0.22
C LYS A 120 4.24 16.57 1.46
N ALA A 121 4.46 15.80 2.51
CA ALA A 121 3.75 15.95 3.77
C ALA A 121 3.88 17.37 4.33
N ASN A 122 5.07 17.98 4.24
CA ASN A 122 5.34 19.29 4.81
C ASN A 122 4.88 20.45 3.93
N TYR A 123 5.00 20.35 2.59
CA TYR A 123 4.78 21.48 1.68
C TYR A 123 3.52 21.42 0.84
N ILE A 124 2.94 20.23 0.63
CA ILE A 124 1.74 20.06 -0.19
C ILE A 124 0.52 19.78 0.68
N PHE A 125 0.62 18.80 1.58
CA PHE A 125 -0.53 18.36 2.38
C PHE A 125 -0.72 19.20 3.65
N GLN A 126 -1.91 19.82 3.79
CA GLN A 126 -2.24 20.73 4.86
C GLN A 126 -3.24 20.11 5.84
N LYS A 127 -2.93 20.24 7.14
CA LYS A 127 -3.85 19.84 8.21
C LYS A 127 -5.12 20.69 8.17
N ASN A 128 -6.25 20.08 8.47
CA ASN A 128 -7.60 20.65 8.43
C ASN A 128 -8.10 21.05 7.02
N LYS A 129 -7.38 20.68 5.99
CA LYS A 129 -7.80 20.81 4.60
C LYS A 129 -7.78 19.43 3.91
N ASP A 130 -6.61 18.84 3.80
CA ASP A 130 -6.41 17.55 3.12
C ASP A 130 -6.56 16.36 4.09
N TYR A 131 -6.34 16.60 5.38
CA TYR A 131 -6.48 15.62 6.45
C TYR A 131 -6.77 16.25 7.81
N VAL A 132 -7.27 15.43 8.71
CA VAL A 132 -7.45 15.75 10.14
C VAL A 132 -6.79 14.67 11.01
N VAL A 133 -6.46 15.04 12.25
CA VAL A 133 -5.95 14.08 13.24
C VAL A 133 -7.05 13.80 14.25
N LEU A 134 -7.52 12.57 14.30
CA LEU A 134 -8.57 12.10 15.21
C LEU A 134 -8.07 10.90 16.01
N GLY A 135 -8.14 10.96 17.33
CA GLY A 135 -7.81 9.83 18.18
C GLY A 135 -6.42 9.19 17.92
N ASN A 136 -5.40 10.02 17.67
CA ASN A 136 -4.05 9.60 17.33
C ASN A 136 -3.92 8.87 15.98
N LYS A 137 -4.82 9.20 15.02
CA LYS A 137 -4.79 8.72 13.64
C LYS A 137 -4.96 9.87 12.67
N VAL A 138 -4.30 9.77 11.51
CA VAL A 138 -4.50 10.67 10.38
C VAL A 138 -5.69 10.14 9.56
N CYS A 139 -6.69 10.99 9.33
CA CYS A 139 -7.85 10.69 8.51
C CYS A 139 -7.91 11.64 7.33
N ILE A 140 -8.10 11.10 6.13
CA ILE A 140 -8.17 11.89 4.89
C ILE A 140 -9.50 12.68 4.87
N VAL A 141 -9.44 13.91 4.39
CA VAL A 141 -10.63 14.72 4.08
C VAL A 141 -10.83 14.72 2.56
N ASP A 142 -12.01 14.35 2.12
CA ASP A 142 -12.36 14.41 0.70
C ASP A 142 -12.46 15.87 0.24
N GLU A 143 -11.71 16.22 -0.79
CA GLU A 143 -11.58 17.59 -1.30
C GLU A 143 -12.93 18.16 -1.80
N PHE A 144 -13.81 17.30 -2.33
CA PHE A 144 -15.07 17.74 -2.93
C PHE A 144 -16.22 17.78 -1.93
N THR A 145 -16.28 16.82 -1.03
CA THR A 145 -17.41 16.67 -0.09
C THR A 145 -17.09 17.17 1.31
N GLY A 146 -15.81 17.38 1.64
CA GLY A 146 -15.36 17.70 2.99
C GLY A 146 -15.57 16.59 4.01
N ARG A 147 -15.92 15.37 3.57
CA ARG A 147 -16.14 14.23 4.45
C ARG A 147 -14.84 13.61 4.92
N ILE A 148 -14.81 13.21 6.17
CA ILE A 148 -13.69 12.47 6.75
C ILE A 148 -13.81 11.01 6.32
N MET A 149 -12.72 10.48 5.77
CA MET A 149 -12.61 9.11 5.31
C MET A 149 -11.64 8.34 6.21
N GLU A 150 -12.18 7.67 7.22
CA GLU A 150 -11.36 6.97 8.23
C GLU A 150 -10.68 5.72 7.68
N ASP A 151 -11.31 5.07 6.69
CA ASP A 151 -10.82 3.81 6.09
C ASP A 151 -9.90 4.02 4.89
N ARG A 152 -9.69 5.26 4.45
CA ARG A 152 -8.80 5.59 3.35
C ARG A 152 -7.43 6.01 3.82
N ARG A 153 -6.41 5.60 3.05
CA ARG A 153 -5.01 5.98 3.27
C ARG A 153 -4.35 6.34 1.94
N TRP A 154 -3.40 7.25 1.98
CA TRP A 154 -2.51 7.46 0.82
C TRP A 154 -1.52 6.31 0.71
N ASN A 155 -1.24 5.89 -0.50
CA ASN A 155 -0.33 4.80 -0.81
C ASN A 155 1.12 5.30 -0.95
N GLY A 156 2.06 4.35 -1.04
CA GLY A 156 3.46 4.62 -1.36
C GLY A 156 4.23 5.33 -0.25
N GLY A 157 3.82 5.17 1.01
CA GLY A 157 4.51 5.72 2.18
C GLY A 157 4.17 7.17 2.52
N LEU A 158 3.30 7.84 1.74
CA LEU A 158 2.91 9.23 2.03
C LEU A 158 2.11 9.34 3.33
N HIS A 159 1.22 8.38 3.59
CA HIS A 159 0.41 8.39 4.81
C HIS A 159 1.30 8.31 6.05
N GLN A 160 2.30 7.43 6.02
CA GLN A 160 3.30 7.26 7.08
C GLN A 160 4.13 8.53 7.28
N ALA A 161 4.50 9.22 6.20
CA ALA A 161 5.23 10.49 6.29
C ALA A 161 4.38 11.57 6.99
N ILE A 162 3.07 11.62 6.74
CA ILE A 162 2.14 12.54 7.40
C ILE A 162 1.94 12.12 8.87
N GLU A 163 1.83 10.82 9.16
CA GLU A 163 1.76 10.30 10.54
C GLU A 163 3.00 10.71 11.36
N VAL A 164 4.21 10.65 10.76
CA VAL A 164 5.45 11.13 11.40
C VAL A 164 5.43 12.62 11.63
N LYS A 165 5.08 13.42 10.61
CA LYS A 165 4.95 14.88 10.71
C LYS A 165 4.03 15.30 11.86
N GLU A 166 2.90 14.62 12.05
CA GLU A 166 1.93 14.91 13.10
C GLU A 166 2.25 14.25 14.45
N ASN A 167 3.35 13.50 14.55
CA ASN A 167 3.77 12.74 15.73
C ASN A 167 2.68 11.80 16.26
N VAL A 168 1.95 11.15 15.35
CA VAL A 168 0.98 10.10 15.68
C VAL A 168 1.57 8.71 15.44
N THR A 169 0.88 7.66 15.90
CA THR A 169 1.35 6.28 15.72
C THR A 169 1.39 5.91 14.24
N VAL A 170 2.58 5.59 13.73
CA VAL A 170 2.77 5.17 12.34
C VAL A 170 2.27 3.74 12.17
N GLN A 171 1.37 3.54 11.21
CA GLN A 171 0.80 2.23 10.91
C GLN A 171 1.41 1.62 9.64
N PRO A 172 1.63 0.28 9.62
CA PRO A 172 2.14 -0.39 8.43
C PRO A 172 1.20 -0.23 7.23
N GLU A 173 1.79 -0.12 6.07
CA GLU A 173 1.06 -0.23 4.80
C GLU A 173 0.88 -1.70 4.48
N THR A 174 -0.37 -2.09 4.19
CA THR A 174 -0.67 -3.43 3.71
C THR A 174 -0.64 -3.40 2.19
N GLN A 175 0.39 -3.98 1.60
CA GLN A 175 0.45 -4.15 0.15
C GLN A 175 -0.35 -5.38 -0.26
N THR A 176 -1.20 -5.21 -1.29
CA THR A 176 -1.86 -6.34 -1.94
C THR A 176 -0.84 -7.06 -2.81
N ILE A 177 -0.48 -8.29 -2.42
CA ILE A 177 0.45 -9.13 -3.19
C ILE A 177 -0.30 -9.83 -4.32
N ALA A 178 -1.47 -10.37 -4.02
CA ALA A 178 -2.27 -11.11 -4.97
C ALA A 178 -3.75 -10.97 -4.64
N SER A 179 -4.58 -10.98 -5.66
CA SER A 179 -6.03 -11.00 -5.49
C SER A 179 -6.69 -11.85 -6.58
N ILE A 180 -7.80 -12.49 -6.24
CA ILE A 180 -8.63 -13.24 -7.18
C ILE A 180 -10.09 -13.20 -6.71
N THR A 181 -11.03 -13.11 -7.65
CA THR A 181 -12.45 -13.27 -7.36
C THR A 181 -12.83 -14.75 -7.33
N TYR A 182 -13.88 -15.11 -6.59
CA TYR A 182 -14.36 -16.50 -6.57
C TYR A 182 -14.69 -16.98 -7.98
N GLN A 183 -15.33 -16.19 -8.79
CA GLN A 183 -15.65 -16.51 -10.18
C GLN A 183 -14.38 -16.90 -10.96
N ASN A 184 -13.34 -16.08 -10.90
CA ASN A 184 -12.08 -16.36 -11.60
C ASN A 184 -11.31 -17.56 -11.01
N PHE A 185 -11.43 -17.80 -9.71
CA PHE A 185 -10.81 -18.96 -9.09
C PHE A 185 -11.46 -20.26 -9.56
N PHE A 186 -12.78 -20.36 -9.47
CA PHE A 186 -13.48 -21.60 -9.83
C PHE A 186 -13.41 -21.91 -11.34
N THR A 187 -13.26 -20.91 -12.22
CA THR A 187 -13.02 -21.17 -13.67
C THR A 187 -11.73 -21.92 -13.96
N ARG A 188 -10.83 -22.10 -12.99
CA ARG A 188 -9.61 -22.92 -13.13
C ARG A 188 -9.91 -24.41 -13.15
N TYR A 189 -11.02 -24.85 -12.59
CA TYR A 189 -11.42 -26.26 -12.61
C TYR A 189 -11.95 -26.66 -13.97
N SER A 190 -11.51 -27.84 -14.46
CA SER A 190 -11.97 -28.39 -15.74
C SER A 190 -13.44 -28.77 -15.73
N LYS A 191 -13.95 -29.20 -14.55
CA LYS A 191 -15.36 -29.54 -14.31
C LYS A 191 -15.82 -28.97 -12.99
N ILE A 192 -17.01 -28.39 -12.98
CA ILE A 192 -17.65 -27.82 -11.79
C ILE A 192 -19.06 -28.42 -11.71
N SER A 193 -19.47 -28.82 -10.51
CA SER A 193 -20.86 -29.09 -10.14
C SER A 193 -21.24 -28.27 -8.94
N GLY A 194 -22.46 -27.81 -8.87
CA GLY A 194 -22.99 -27.03 -7.77
C GLY A 194 -24.17 -27.67 -7.11
N MET A 195 -24.34 -27.37 -5.82
CA MET A 195 -25.55 -27.69 -5.03
C MET A 195 -26.04 -26.38 -4.43
N THR A 196 -27.36 -26.27 -4.26
CA THR A 196 -27.99 -25.16 -3.56
C THR A 196 -29.18 -25.68 -2.77
N GLY A 197 -29.36 -25.16 -1.58
CA GLY A 197 -30.50 -25.49 -0.73
C GLY A 197 -31.68 -24.51 -0.86
N THR A 198 -31.52 -23.49 -1.69
CA THR A 198 -32.53 -22.42 -1.91
C THR A 198 -33.17 -22.54 -3.28
#